data_5fb3badaa9d7608d8118e416c40498f1
#
_entry.id   5fb3badaa9d7608d8118e416c40498f1
#
_cell.length_a   1.000
_cell.length_b   1.000
_cell.length_c   1.000
_cell.angle_alpha   90.00
_cell.angle_beta   90.00
_cell.angle_gamma   90.00
#
_symmetry.space_group_name_H-M   'P 1'
#
loop_
_entity.id
_entity.type
_entity.pdbx_description
1 polymer ?
#
loop_
_entity_poly.entity_id
_entity_poly.type
_entity_poly.pdbx_seq_one_letter_code
_entity_poly.pdbx_strand_id
1 'polypeptide(L)'
;IEDVVLAGVQIILSNTYHLMIRPGTEIIKRAGGIHEFMNCNLPILTDSGGFQIMSLSKLVKIDKIKGAIFNSHLDGKKFTLSPEESIRIQKDLNSDIVMVLDECPKLSINKNKISQSLKLSHNWAERSKNEFGNNPKKALFGIVQGGIYKDLRLESLDGLVKLDFDGYALGGLAVGETQKQM
;
A
#
# COMPACT_ATOMS: atom_id res chain seq x y z
N ILE A 1 0.07 -5.96 -22.23
CA ILE A 1 -1.33 -5.72 -21.78
C ILE A 1 -2.30 -6.55 -22.61
N GLU A 2 -2.18 -6.60 -23.93
CA GLU A 2 -3.07 -7.37 -24.81
C GLU A 2 -3.21 -8.84 -24.38
N ASP A 3 -2.11 -9.53 -24.11
CA ASP A 3 -2.13 -10.92 -23.64
C ASP A 3 -2.83 -11.08 -22.28
N VAL A 4 -2.70 -10.09 -21.40
CA VAL A 4 -3.39 -10.06 -20.09
C VAL A 4 -4.89 -9.93 -20.26
N VAL A 5 -5.33 -9.07 -21.17
CA VAL A 5 -6.75 -8.91 -21.52
C VAL A 5 -7.31 -10.18 -22.16
N LEU A 6 -6.58 -10.79 -23.09
CA LEU A 6 -6.96 -12.06 -23.71
C LEU A 6 -7.07 -13.22 -22.71
N ALA A 7 -6.28 -13.20 -21.65
CA ALA A 7 -6.37 -14.16 -20.56
C ALA A 7 -7.61 -13.96 -19.65
N GLY A 8 -8.44 -12.94 -19.90
CA GLY A 8 -9.68 -12.67 -19.16
C GLY A 8 -9.47 -11.94 -17.84
N VAL A 9 -8.33 -11.27 -17.64
CA VAL A 9 -8.07 -10.43 -16.46
C VAL A 9 -8.99 -9.22 -16.46
N GLN A 10 -9.63 -8.94 -15.32
CA GLN A 10 -10.61 -7.86 -15.17
C GLN A 10 -10.05 -6.65 -14.40
N ILE A 11 -8.97 -6.82 -13.65
CA ILE A 11 -8.32 -5.78 -12.87
C ILE A 11 -6.81 -6.02 -12.83
N ILE A 12 -6.01 -4.96 -12.86
CA ILE A 12 -4.55 -5.02 -12.80
C ILE A 12 -4.07 -4.38 -11.50
N LEU A 13 -3.03 -4.97 -10.88
CA LEU A 13 -2.32 -4.37 -9.77
C LEU A 13 -0.99 -3.80 -10.27
N SER A 14 -0.70 -2.56 -9.89
CA SER A 14 0.58 -1.90 -10.13
C SER A 14 1.21 -1.45 -8.82
N ASN A 15 2.54 -1.44 -8.79
CA ASN A 15 3.32 -1.21 -7.58
C ASN A 15 3.78 0.24 -7.47
N THR A 16 3.24 0.97 -6.49
CA THR A 16 3.61 2.37 -6.20
C THR A 16 5.11 2.53 -5.94
N TYR A 17 5.71 1.64 -5.14
CA TYR A 17 7.14 1.68 -4.86
C TYR A 17 8.00 1.62 -6.12
N HIS A 18 7.72 0.70 -7.04
CA HIS A 18 8.49 0.56 -8.26
C HIS A 18 8.29 1.76 -9.19
N LEU A 19 7.04 2.19 -9.36
CA LEU A 19 6.71 3.28 -10.27
C LEU A 19 7.26 4.63 -9.82
N MET A 20 7.29 4.91 -8.51
CA MET A 20 7.87 6.15 -7.99
C MET A 20 9.39 6.20 -8.13
N ILE A 21 10.08 5.06 -8.07
CA ILE A 21 11.52 4.98 -8.26
C ILE A 21 11.86 5.04 -9.76
N ARG A 22 11.13 4.28 -10.58
CA ARG A 22 11.36 4.18 -12.01
C ARG A 22 10.06 3.80 -12.74
N PRO A 23 9.59 4.60 -13.72
CA PRO A 23 10.24 5.76 -14.33
C PRO A 23 10.20 7.04 -13.47
N GLY A 24 9.45 7.07 -12.39
CA GLY A 24 9.16 8.22 -11.55
C GLY A 24 7.75 8.75 -11.80
N THR A 25 7.13 9.24 -10.73
CA THR A 25 5.72 9.67 -10.72
C THR A 25 5.44 10.79 -11.74
N GLU A 26 6.35 11.75 -11.87
CA GLU A 26 6.20 12.88 -12.79
C GLU A 26 6.10 12.47 -14.27
N ILE A 27 6.80 11.41 -14.67
CA ILE A 27 6.74 10.91 -16.06
C ILE A 27 5.35 10.32 -16.33
N ILE A 28 4.85 9.51 -15.41
CA ILE A 28 3.53 8.87 -15.54
C ILE A 28 2.41 9.92 -15.50
N LYS A 29 2.52 10.90 -14.60
CA LYS A 29 1.57 12.02 -14.49
C LYS A 29 1.49 12.82 -15.80
N ARG A 30 2.65 13.15 -16.41
CA ARG A 30 2.70 13.85 -17.71
C ARG A 30 2.12 13.04 -18.86
N ALA A 31 2.17 11.72 -18.78
CA ALA A 31 1.53 10.84 -19.75
C ALA A 31 -0.01 10.77 -19.60
N GLY A 32 -0.60 11.40 -18.57
CA GLY A 32 -2.04 11.37 -18.31
C GLY A 32 -2.45 10.35 -17.24
N GLY A 33 -1.50 9.72 -16.57
CA GLY A 33 -1.69 8.68 -15.57
C GLY A 33 -1.29 7.30 -16.05
N ILE A 34 -1.48 6.30 -15.18
CA ILE A 34 -0.98 4.94 -15.41
C ILE A 34 -1.72 4.23 -16.56
N HIS A 35 -3.02 4.52 -16.77
CA HIS A 35 -3.80 3.95 -17.86
C HIS A 35 -3.23 4.35 -19.22
N GLU A 36 -3.02 5.65 -19.43
CA GLU A 36 -2.42 6.18 -20.67
C GLU A 36 -0.98 5.71 -20.83
N PHE A 37 -0.20 5.72 -19.75
CA PHE A 37 1.19 5.26 -19.76
C PHE A 37 1.35 3.80 -20.17
N MET A 38 0.41 2.93 -19.74
CA MET A 38 0.41 1.50 -20.03
C MET A 38 -0.42 1.15 -21.27
N ASN A 39 -1.16 2.10 -21.84
CA ASN A 39 -2.20 1.85 -22.86
C ASN A 39 -3.18 0.76 -22.42
N CYS A 40 -3.80 0.94 -21.24
CA CYS A 40 -4.64 -0.05 -20.59
C CYS A 40 -5.95 0.55 -20.10
N ASN A 41 -7.08 -0.02 -20.52
CA ASN A 41 -8.43 0.42 -20.15
C ASN A 41 -9.04 -0.42 -19.00
N LEU A 42 -8.32 -1.41 -18.47
CA LEU A 42 -8.79 -2.17 -17.31
C LEU A 42 -8.69 -1.34 -16.04
N PRO A 43 -9.54 -1.57 -15.04
CA PRO A 43 -9.37 -1.00 -13.70
C PRO A 43 -7.98 -1.31 -13.14
N ILE A 44 -7.33 -0.32 -12.53
CA ILE A 44 -5.99 -0.46 -11.96
C ILE A 44 -6.02 -0.13 -10.48
N LEU A 45 -5.56 -1.09 -9.67
CA LEU A 45 -5.26 -0.91 -8.25
C LEU A 45 -3.76 -0.61 -8.11
N THR A 46 -3.42 0.42 -7.34
CA THR A 46 -2.03 0.63 -6.88
C THR A 46 -1.91 0.25 -5.43
N ASP A 47 -0.87 -0.53 -5.09
CA ASP A 47 -0.53 -0.77 -3.69
C ASP A 47 0.05 0.50 -3.03
N SER A 48 0.22 0.46 -1.71
CA SER A 48 0.77 1.60 -0.96
C SER A 48 2.29 1.73 -1.04
N GLY A 49 2.99 0.67 -1.46
CA GLY A 49 4.45 0.54 -1.41
C GLY A 49 5.01 0.02 -0.07
N GLY A 50 4.18 -0.17 0.95
CA GLY A 50 4.63 -0.57 2.30
C GLY A 50 5.35 -1.92 2.33
N PHE A 51 4.81 -2.93 1.67
CA PHE A 51 5.41 -4.27 1.58
C PHE A 51 6.77 -4.25 0.87
N GLN A 52 6.89 -3.54 -0.25
CA GLN A 52 8.13 -3.47 -1.03
C GLN A 52 9.23 -2.73 -0.26
N ILE A 53 8.89 -1.70 0.47
CA ILE A 53 9.84 -1.01 1.35
C ILE A 53 10.42 -2.00 2.37
N MET A 54 9.59 -2.78 3.03
CA MET A 54 10.02 -3.78 4.01
C MET A 54 10.86 -4.89 3.36
N SER A 55 10.46 -5.39 2.18
CA SER A 55 11.07 -6.56 1.54
C SER A 55 12.33 -6.26 0.73
N LEU A 56 12.40 -5.09 0.08
CA LEU A 56 13.47 -4.76 -0.88
C LEU A 56 14.52 -3.80 -0.34
N SER A 57 14.22 -3.05 0.71
CA SER A 57 15.15 -2.06 1.23
C SER A 57 16.01 -2.66 2.35
N LYS A 58 17.32 -2.61 2.16
CA LYS A 58 18.29 -3.14 3.16
C LYS A 58 18.31 -2.34 4.46
N LEU A 59 18.02 -1.04 4.39
CA LEU A 59 18.00 -0.11 5.51
C LEU A 59 16.69 0.67 5.48
N VAL A 60 15.72 0.17 6.22
CA VAL A 60 14.44 0.85 6.43
C VAL A 60 14.37 1.35 7.86
N LYS A 61 14.08 2.63 8.03
CA LYS A 61 13.74 3.23 9.32
C LYS A 61 12.27 3.61 9.30
N ILE A 62 11.50 3.01 10.17
CA ILE A 62 10.11 3.41 10.40
C ILE A 62 10.08 4.53 11.43
N ASP A 63 9.53 5.66 11.03
CA ASP A 63 9.27 6.83 11.86
C ASP A 63 7.76 7.03 11.95
N LYS A 64 7.22 7.09 13.17
CA LYS A 64 5.77 7.14 13.39
C LYS A 64 5.10 8.37 12.75
N ILE A 65 5.85 9.46 12.65
CA ILE A 65 5.36 10.74 12.10
C ILE A 65 5.71 10.85 10.62
N LYS A 66 6.97 10.62 10.28
CA LYS A 66 7.49 10.83 8.91
C LYS A 66 7.16 9.70 7.94
N GLY A 67 6.76 8.52 8.45
CA GLY A 67 6.54 7.35 7.60
C GLY A 67 7.79 6.47 7.46
N ALA A 68 7.93 5.79 6.35
CA ALA A 68 9.06 4.92 6.04
C ALA A 68 10.19 5.71 5.36
N ILE A 69 11.39 5.62 5.91
CA ILE A 69 12.60 6.23 5.36
C ILE A 69 13.50 5.10 4.87
N PHE A 70 13.86 5.12 3.61
CA PHE A 70 14.62 4.04 2.97
C PHE A 70 15.48 4.55 1.83
N ASN A 71 16.40 3.71 1.36
CA ASN A 71 17.19 3.99 0.17
C ASN A 71 16.73 3.09 -0.98
N SER A 72 16.61 3.68 -2.17
CA SER A 72 16.32 2.95 -3.40
C SER A 72 17.36 1.85 -3.62
N HIS A 73 16.87 0.68 -3.99
CA HIS A 73 17.73 -0.47 -4.33
C HIS A 73 18.42 -0.32 -5.69
N LEU A 74 17.98 0.64 -6.53
CA LEU A 74 18.52 0.87 -7.86
C LEU A 74 19.74 1.81 -7.84
N ASP A 75 19.61 2.94 -7.16
CA ASP A 75 20.59 4.05 -7.22
C ASP A 75 21.02 4.56 -5.84
N GLY A 76 20.51 3.95 -4.76
CA GLY A 76 20.82 4.35 -3.39
C GLY A 76 20.20 5.67 -2.94
N LYS A 77 19.41 6.34 -3.78
CA LYS A 77 18.75 7.60 -3.43
C LYS A 77 17.83 7.42 -2.24
N LYS A 78 17.89 8.35 -1.29
CA LYS A 78 17.06 8.34 -0.09
C LYS A 78 15.66 8.84 -0.39
N PHE A 79 14.67 8.10 0.09
CA PHE A 79 13.25 8.43 0.02
C PHE A 79 12.62 8.46 1.41
N THR A 80 11.57 9.25 1.52
CA THR A 80 10.67 9.24 2.68
C THR A 80 9.26 9.07 2.14
N LEU A 81 8.58 7.99 2.53
CA LEU A 81 7.21 7.72 2.15
C LEU A 81 6.33 7.83 3.39
N SER A 82 5.64 8.95 3.53
CA SER A 82 4.59 9.14 4.53
C SER A 82 3.24 8.62 4.00
N PRO A 83 2.23 8.43 4.86
CA PRO A 83 0.88 8.13 4.41
C PRO A 83 0.36 9.11 3.36
N GLU A 84 0.58 10.41 3.59
CA GLU A 84 0.16 11.47 2.67
C GLU A 84 0.90 11.37 1.33
N GLU A 85 2.21 11.14 1.38
CA GLU A 85 3.01 11.03 0.16
C GLU A 85 2.63 9.81 -0.66
N SER A 86 2.36 8.66 -0.01
CA SER A 86 1.86 7.47 -0.70
C SER A 86 0.55 7.75 -1.45
N ILE A 87 -0.38 8.46 -0.80
CA ILE A 87 -1.65 8.86 -1.42
C ILE A 87 -1.42 9.84 -2.58
N ARG A 88 -0.54 10.84 -2.44
CA ARG A 88 -0.23 11.79 -3.51
C ARG A 88 0.35 11.09 -4.74
N ILE A 89 1.28 10.17 -4.52
CA ILE A 89 1.87 9.36 -5.59
C ILE A 89 0.78 8.58 -6.32
N GLN A 90 -0.09 7.87 -5.61
CA GLN A 90 -1.17 7.09 -6.19
C GLN A 90 -2.21 7.98 -6.92
N LYS A 91 -2.46 9.20 -6.43
CA LYS A 91 -3.26 10.21 -7.14
C LYS A 91 -2.59 10.65 -8.45
N ASP A 92 -1.29 10.88 -8.43
CA ASP A 92 -0.52 11.25 -9.62
C ASP A 92 -0.42 10.10 -10.64
N LEU A 93 -0.36 8.85 -10.17
CA LEU A 93 -0.51 7.66 -11.00
C LEU A 93 -1.93 7.55 -11.60
N ASN A 94 -2.92 8.19 -11.01
CA ASN A 94 -4.31 8.20 -11.44
C ASN A 94 -4.98 6.81 -11.45
N SER A 95 -4.62 5.92 -10.50
CA SER A 95 -5.25 4.59 -10.35
C SER A 95 -6.71 4.68 -9.90
N ASP A 96 -7.50 3.64 -10.15
CA ASP A 96 -8.93 3.58 -9.77
C ASP A 96 -9.11 3.21 -8.30
N ILE A 97 -8.27 2.28 -7.80
CA ILE A 97 -8.25 1.85 -6.41
C ILE A 97 -6.89 2.20 -5.81
N VAL A 98 -6.94 2.94 -4.71
CA VAL A 98 -5.81 3.44 -3.93
C VAL A 98 -5.74 2.69 -2.61
N MET A 99 -4.56 2.29 -2.17
CA MET A 99 -4.35 1.61 -0.90
C MET A 99 -3.76 2.54 0.16
N VAL A 100 -4.24 2.44 1.41
CA VAL A 100 -3.61 3.14 2.54
C VAL A 100 -2.20 2.63 2.76
N LEU A 101 -1.29 3.50 3.26
CA LEU A 101 0.02 3.03 3.71
C LEU A 101 -0.14 2.27 5.02
N ASP A 102 0.47 1.10 5.10
CA ASP A 102 0.50 0.25 6.28
C ASP A 102 1.94 -0.16 6.64
N GLU A 103 2.15 -0.50 7.89
CA GLU A 103 3.35 -1.20 8.31
C GLU A 103 3.11 -2.70 8.22
N CYS A 104 3.83 -3.37 7.31
CA CYS A 104 3.79 -4.82 7.15
C CYS A 104 5.04 -5.44 7.79
N PRO A 105 5.02 -5.80 9.09
CA PRO A 105 6.18 -6.39 9.75
C PRO A 105 6.39 -7.82 9.24
N LYS A 106 7.65 -8.27 9.24
CA LYS A 106 7.94 -9.71 9.09
C LYS A 106 7.21 -10.48 10.17
N LEU A 107 6.84 -11.72 9.88
CA LEU A 107 6.22 -12.59 10.87
C LEU A 107 7.02 -12.56 12.16
N SER A 108 6.37 -12.18 13.23
CA SER A 108 6.93 -12.15 14.57
C SER A 108 6.04 -12.98 15.49
N ILE A 109 6.64 -13.87 16.26
CA ILE A 109 5.96 -14.59 17.35
C ILE A 109 5.66 -13.66 18.53
N ASN A 110 6.22 -12.46 18.55
CA ASN A 110 5.99 -11.47 19.60
C ASN A 110 4.73 -10.65 19.28
N LYS A 111 3.62 -11.04 19.91
CA LYS A 111 2.31 -10.38 19.77
C LYS A 111 2.35 -8.87 20.07
N ASN A 112 3.16 -8.43 21.04
CA ASN A 112 3.25 -7.01 21.40
C ASN A 112 3.81 -6.15 20.26
N LYS A 113 4.79 -6.67 19.50
CA LYS A 113 5.31 -5.96 18.32
C LYS A 113 4.26 -5.87 17.23
N ILE A 114 3.51 -6.94 16.97
CA ILE A 114 2.41 -6.93 16.00
C ILE A 114 1.33 -5.93 16.42
N SER A 115 0.97 -5.86 17.70
CA SER A 115 0.02 -4.87 18.22
C SER A 115 0.53 -3.43 18.06
N GLN A 116 1.82 -3.17 18.26
CA GLN A 116 2.40 -1.84 18.02
C GLN A 116 2.35 -1.45 16.51
N SER A 117 2.70 -2.39 15.64
CA SER A 117 2.61 -2.23 14.20
C SER A 117 1.17 -1.95 13.74
N LEU A 118 0.20 -2.69 14.29
CA LEU A 118 -1.21 -2.48 14.02
C LEU A 118 -1.67 -1.05 14.40
N LYS A 119 -1.30 -0.56 15.58
CA LYS A 119 -1.61 0.81 15.99
C LYS A 119 -0.99 1.87 15.08
N LEU A 120 0.21 1.61 14.59
CA LEU A 120 0.86 2.48 13.61
C LEU A 120 0.11 2.46 12.29
N SER A 121 -0.25 1.28 11.79
CA SER A 121 -1.02 1.12 10.55
C SER A 121 -2.37 1.80 10.62
N HIS A 122 -3.07 1.75 11.77
CA HIS A 122 -4.32 2.49 11.98
C HIS A 122 -4.13 4.00 11.90
N ASN A 123 -3.11 4.53 12.56
CA ASN A 123 -2.80 5.97 12.49
C ASN A 123 -2.47 6.38 11.05
N TRP A 124 -1.73 5.57 10.33
CA TRP A 124 -1.39 5.83 8.93
C TRP A 124 -2.61 5.70 8.00
N ALA A 125 -3.53 4.78 8.29
CA ALA A 125 -4.78 4.64 7.55
C ALA A 125 -5.67 5.89 7.69
N GLU A 126 -5.81 6.43 8.91
CA GLU A 126 -6.52 7.69 9.16
C GLU A 126 -5.89 8.87 8.41
N ARG A 127 -4.56 9.00 8.47
CA ARG A 127 -3.82 10.04 7.73
C ARG A 127 -3.97 9.89 6.22
N SER A 128 -3.92 8.65 5.72
CA SER A 128 -4.15 8.35 4.29
C SER A 128 -5.55 8.76 3.86
N LYS A 129 -6.58 8.46 4.69
CA LYS A 129 -7.97 8.87 4.40
C LYS A 129 -8.12 10.38 4.37
N ASN A 130 -7.53 11.09 5.31
CA ASN A 130 -7.56 12.56 5.36
C ASN A 130 -6.92 13.18 4.11
N GLU A 131 -5.77 12.67 3.66
CA GLU A 131 -5.10 13.12 2.43
C GLU A 131 -5.87 12.72 1.17
N PHE A 132 -6.51 11.56 1.15
CA PHE A 132 -7.32 11.13 0.02
C PHE A 132 -8.53 12.05 -0.18
N GLY A 133 -9.17 12.45 0.90
CA GLY A 133 -10.36 13.31 0.89
C GLY A 133 -11.55 12.64 0.23
N ASN A 134 -12.48 13.43 -0.29
CA ASN A 134 -13.64 12.93 -1.01
C ASN A 134 -13.36 12.87 -2.52
N ASN A 135 -13.34 11.67 -3.09
CA ASN A 135 -13.16 11.47 -4.53
C ASN A 135 -14.11 10.36 -5.03
N PRO A 136 -15.33 10.72 -5.48
CA PRO A 136 -16.36 9.74 -5.85
C PRO A 136 -16.02 8.90 -7.09
N LYS A 137 -14.93 9.23 -7.79
CA LYS A 137 -14.48 8.49 -8.99
C LYS A 137 -13.42 7.45 -8.69
N LYS A 138 -12.94 7.38 -7.46
CA LYS A 138 -11.84 6.48 -7.04
C LYS A 138 -12.16 5.89 -5.70
N ALA A 139 -11.68 4.67 -5.46
CA ALA A 139 -11.87 3.98 -4.20
C ALA A 139 -10.60 4.01 -3.35
N LEU A 140 -10.75 4.19 -2.03
CA LEU A 140 -9.67 4.04 -1.06
C LEU A 140 -9.91 2.80 -0.21
N PHE A 141 -8.93 1.89 -0.18
CA PHE A 141 -9.03 0.63 0.56
C PHE A 141 -8.16 0.67 1.81
N GLY A 142 -8.77 0.27 2.95
CA GLY A 142 -8.06 -0.02 4.19
C GLY A 142 -7.40 -1.40 4.16
N ILE A 143 -6.32 -1.59 4.96
CA ILE A 143 -5.58 -2.85 5.01
C ILE A 143 -5.65 -3.44 6.41
N VAL A 144 -6.31 -4.59 6.56
CA VAL A 144 -6.42 -5.34 7.81
C VAL A 144 -5.08 -6.01 8.12
N GLN A 145 -4.45 -5.63 9.23
CA GLN A 145 -3.22 -6.20 9.76
C GLN A 145 -3.50 -7.02 11.05
N GLY A 146 -2.49 -7.61 11.67
CA GLY A 146 -2.63 -8.36 12.93
C GLY A 146 -1.84 -9.67 12.97
N GLY A 147 -1.06 -9.96 11.90
CA GLY A 147 -0.27 -11.18 11.79
C GLY A 147 -1.14 -12.44 11.89
N ILE A 148 -0.70 -13.42 12.64
CA ILE A 148 -1.43 -14.69 12.87
C ILE A 148 -2.40 -14.61 14.07
N TYR A 149 -2.57 -13.43 14.68
CA TYR A 149 -3.37 -13.28 15.91
C TYR A 149 -4.81 -12.83 15.56
N LYS A 150 -5.77 -13.72 15.75
CA LYS A 150 -7.17 -13.47 15.43
C LYS A 150 -7.74 -12.23 16.12
N ASP A 151 -7.44 -12.04 17.40
CA ASP A 151 -7.90 -10.88 18.18
C ASP A 151 -7.34 -9.56 17.63
N LEU A 152 -6.07 -9.53 17.21
CA LEU A 152 -5.49 -8.33 16.58
C LEU A 152 -6.08 -8.07 15.19
N ARG A 153 -6.39 -9.11 14.42
CA ARG A 153 -7.08 -8.94 13.12
C ARG A 153 -8.49 -8.39 13.28
N LEU A 154 -9.22 -8.84 14.30
CA LEU A 154 -10.54 -8.28 14.62
C LEU A 154 -10.44 -6.82 15.09
N GLU A 155 -9.48 -6.51 16.00
CA GLU A 155 -9.18 -5.13 16.40
C GLU A 155 -8.85 -4.24 15.19
N SER A 156 -8.06 -4.76 14.25
CA SER A 156 -7.72 -4.05 13.00
C SER A 156 -8.96 -3.76 12.17
N LEU A 157 -9.78 -4.78 11.93
CA LEU A 157 -11.01 -4.64 11.14
C LEU A 157 -11.97 -3.63 11.78
N ASP A 158 -12.22 -3.76 13.08
CA ASP A 158 -13.13 -2.84 13.80
C ASP A 158 -12.66 -1.38 13.75
N GLY A 159 -11.35 -1.15 13.83
CA GLY A 159 -10.77 0.18 13.70
C GLY A 159 -10.91 0.76 12.29
N LEU A 160 -10.66 -0.06 11.27
CA LEU A 160 -10.78 0.37 9.87
C LEU A 160 -12.24 0.59 9.43
N VAL A 161 -13.16 -0.26 9.89
CA VAL A 161 -14.60 -0.09 9.59
C VAL A 161 -15.12 1.25 10.14
N LYS A 162 -14.67 1.69 11.32
CA LYS A 162 -15.02 3.01 11.87
C LYS A 162 -14.48 4.17 11.02
N LEU A 163 -13.41 3.96 10.29
CA LEU A 163 -12.88 4.93 9.35
C LEU A 163 -13.65 4.95 8.01
N ASP A 164 -14.52 3.97 7.75
CA ASP A 164 -15.42 3.93 6.61
C ASP A 164 -14.69 4.06 5.25
N PHE A 165 -13.90 3.05 4.90
CA PHE A 165 -13.24 2.94 3.59
C PHE A 165 -14.18 2.34 2.54
N ASP A 166 -13.92 2.60 1.25
CA ASP A 166 -14.67 2.04 0.14
C ASP A 166 -14.49 0.52 0.01
N GLY A 167 -13.38 -0.02 0.55
CA GLY A 167 -13.10 -1.45 0.57
C GLY A 167 -12.00 -1.82 1.56
N TYR A 168 -11.80 -3.11 1.76
CA TYR A 168 -10.87 -3.67 2.74
C TYR A 168 -10.04 -4.79 2.13
N ALA A 169 -8.73 -4.74 2.33
CA ALA A 169 -7.80 -5.77 1.93
C ALA A 169 -7.27 -6.53 3.15
N LEU A 170 -6.97 -7.81 2.97
CA LEU A 170 -6.29 -8.62 3.97
C LEU A 170 -4.78 -8.50 3.78
N GLY A 171 -4.12 -7.79 4.69
CA GLY A 171 -2.69 -7.62 4.70
C GLY A 171 -1.94 -8.59 5.63
N GLY A 172 -0.60 -8.53 5.60
CA GLY A 172 0.25 -9.35 6.46
C GLY A 172 0.12 -10.85 6.20
N LEU A 173 -0.13 -11.25 4.96
CA LEU A 173 -0.13 -12.62 4.50
C LEU A 173 1.10 -12.90 3.63
N ALA A 174 1.57 -14.15 3.61
CA ALA A 174 2.79 -14.59 2.91
C ALA A 174 4.07 -13.86 3.41
N VAL A 175 4.14 -13.54 4.71
CA VAL A 175 5.27 -12.86 5.34
C VAL A 175 6.10 -13.78 6.26
N GLY A 176 5.94 -15.10 6.10
CA GLY A 176 6.70 -16.13 6.82
C GLY A 176 5.85 -17.12 7.62
N GLU A 177 4.54 -16.99 7.61
CA GLU A 177 3.59 -17.94 8.19
C GLU A 177 3.43 -19.19 7.32
N THR A 178 2.93 -20.27 7.92
CA THR A 178 2.56 -21.48 7.19
C THR A 178 1.20 -21.29 6.52
N GLN A 179 0.92 -22.08 5.45
CA GLN A 179 -0.37 -22.08 4.78
C GLN A 179 -1.55 -22.33 5.73
N LYS A 180 -1.35 -23.17 6.78
CA LYS A 180 -2.38 -23.44 7.81
C LYS A 180 -2.65 -22.22 8.70
N GLN A 181 -1.67 -21.33 8.87
CA GLN A 181 -1.81 -20.12 9.69
C GLN A 181 -2.39 -18.95 8.89
N MET A 182 -2.31 -19.00 7.57
CA MET A 182 -2.94 -18.09 6.63
C MET A 182 -4.45 -18.37 6.52
#